data_c1291536dcab9a84d9f1e542ec5f7bfd
#
_entry.id   c1291536dcab9a84d9f1e542ec5f7bfd
#
_cell.length_a   1.000
_cell.length_b   1.000
_cell.length_c   1.000
_cell.angle_alpha   90.00
_cell.angle_beta   90.00
_cell.angle_gamma   90.00
#
_symmetry.space_group_name_H-M   'P 1'
#
loop_
_entity.id
_entity.type
_entity.pdbx_description
1 polymer ?
#
loop_
_entity_poly.entity_id
_entity_poly.type
_entity_poly.pdbx_seq_one_letter_code
_entity_poly.pdbx_strand_id
1 'polypeptide(L)'
;MSRETQEVDSKVVTSEADTRGRYLYCVAENSQEMDLGNIGIDGNNVYTIPYQDISGVVHNCPAQPYESKDNKVVEDWVMTHETVVETALERLGTVLPLGFDTIIKADEEEDPEEMVKAWLKEDYQRLREKLDKVKGKVEYGVQISWDTKIVSEKLIEKGQELKDLDQEIKSKPKGTAYMYKQKLEKLMRGKIEKEAERCFKDFYEMIKGVTDEIKVEKLKKEEEPGRQMLMNLSCLTDKDAKILGDELEKINNMDGFFVRFTGPWPPYSFV
;
A
#
# COMPACT_ATOMS: atom_id res chain seq x y z
N MET A 1 37.70 -27.80 34.09
CA MET A 1 37.57 -26.45 33.48
C MET A 1 36.19 -26.35 32.91
N SER A 2 35.26 -25.89 33.74
CA SER A 2 33.86 -25.70 33.40
C SER A 2 33.69 -24.35 32.68
N ARG A 3 33.07 -24.34 31.52
CA ARG A 3 32.61 -23.11 30.84
C ARG A 3 31.19 -22.87 31.28
N GLU A 4 30.98 -21.83 32.06
CA GLU A 4 29.67 -21.28 32.35
C GLU A 4 29.17 -20.55 31.11
N THR A 5 28.03 -21.00 30.64
CA THR A 5 27.20 -20.30 29.63
C THR A 5 26.37 -19.28 30.39
N GLN A 6 26.63 -18.01 30.20
CA GLN A 6 25.74 -16.91 30.65
C GLN A 6 24.55 -16.86 29.71
N GLU A 7 23.40 -17.28 30.20
CA GLU A 7 22.09 -16.91 29.66
C GLU A 7 21.85 -15.44 29.94
N VAL A 8 21.75 -14.67 28.86
CA VAL A 8 21.31 -13.26 28.94
C VAL A 8 19.78 -13.28 28.95
N ASP A 9 19.24 -13.27 30.17
CA ASP A 9 17.80 -13.14 30.43
C ASP A 9 17.39 -11.67 30.17
N SER A 10 16.90 -11.38 28.96
CA SER A 10 16.32 -10.08 28.62
C SER A 10 14.85 -10.04 29.04
N LYS A 11 14.57 -10.02 30.35
CA LYS A 11 13.29 -9.57 30.86
C LYS A 11 13.18 -8.06 30.69
N VAL A 12 12.41 -7.64 29.71
CA VAL A 12 11.88 -6.25 29.68
C VAL A 12 10.92 -6.12 30.87
N VAL A 13 11.41 -5.54 31.94
CA VAL A 13 10.59 -5.14 33.09
C VAL A 13 9.89 -3.84 32.69
N THR A 14 8.64 -3.92 32.24
CA THR A 14 7.77 -2.74 32.11
C THR A 14 7.43 -2.26 33.51
N SER A 15 8.09 -1.19 33.95
CA SER A 15 7.72 -0.48 35.19
C SER A 15 6.46 0.37 34.89
N GLU A 16 5.58 0.55 35.91
CA GLU A 16 4.37 1.41 35.82
C GLU A 16 4.66 2.86 35.39
N ALA A 17 5.92 3.30 35.42
CA ALA A 17 6.35 4.63 34.97
C ALA A 17 6.40 4.82 33.46
N ASP A 18 6.23 3.75 32.65
CA ASP A 18 6.52 3.73 31.23
C ASP A 18 5.26 3.64 30.34
N THR A 19 4.06 3.90 30.87
CA THR A 19 2.79 3.78 30.14
C THR A 19 2.11 5.13 29.86
N ARG A 20 2.89 6.19 29.68
CA ARG A 20 2.36 7.54 29.38
C ARG A 20 2.06 7.79 27.93
N GLY A 21 2.36 6.82 27.05
CA GLY A 21 1.98 6.84 25.66
C GLY A 21 0.70 6.06 25.41
N ARG A 22 -0.01 6.48 24.37
CA ARG A 22 -1.04 5.68 23.73
C ARG A 22 -0.64 5.54 22.26
N TYR A 23 -0.26 4.32 21.88
CA TYR A 23 -0.02 4.00 20.49
C TYR A 23 -1.34 3.89 19.75
N LEU A 24 -1.51 4.61 18.66
CA LEU A 24 -2.73 4.63 17.87
C LEU A 24 -2.56 3.82 16.59
N TYR A 25 -3.44 2.85 16.39
CA TYR A 25 -3.51 2.03 15.18
C TYR A 25 -4.40 2.66 14.12
N CYS A 26 -5.58 3.07 14.51
CA CYS A 26 -6.58 3.67 13.63
C CYS A 26 -7.63 4.45 14.46
N VAL A 27 -8.45 5.23 13.74
CA VAL A 27 -9.73 5.75 14.26
C VAL A 27 -10.85 4.93 13.65
N ALA A 28 -11.81 4.50 14.47
CA ALA A 28 -12.94 3.68 14.03
C ALA A 28 -14.28 4.40 14.23
N GLU A 29 -15.29 4.06 13.42
CA GLU A 29 -16.69 4.44 13.65
C GLU A 29 -17.26 3.56 14.78
N ASN A 30 -17.06 3.98 16.01
CA ASN A 30 -17.49 3.25 17.22
C ASN A 30 -17.68 4.21 18.39
N SER A 31 -18.76 4.03 19.15
CA SER A 31 -19.10 4.88 20.32
C SER A 31 -18.89 4.19 21.66
N GLN A 32 -18.36 2.97 21.69
CA GLN A 32 -18.25 2.15 22.89
C GLN A 32 -16.80 1.78 23.19
N GLU A 33 -16.50 1.62 24.47
CA GLU A 33 -15.28 0.97 24.90
C GLU A 33 -15.34 -0.52 24.55
N MET A 34 -14.32 -1.02 23.87
CA MET A 34 -14.19 -2.42 23.47
C MET A 34 -12.77 -2.90 23.73
N ASP A 35 -12.66 -4.11 24.24
CA ASP A 35 -11.40 -4.84 24.36
C ASP A 35 -11.23 -5.73 23.11
N LEU A 36 -10.16 -5.50 22.37
CA LEU A 36 -9.81 -6.28 21.19
C LEU A 36 -8.84 -7.44 21.51
N GLY A 37 -8.30 -7.45 22.74
CA GLY A 37 -7.41 -8.48 23.26
C GLY A 37 -5.92 -8.16 23.05
N ASN A 38 -5.07 -9.11 23.45
CA ASN A 38 -3.60 -8.98 23.42
C ASN A 38 -3.03 -9.18 22.02
N ILE A 39 -3.48 -8.38 21.05
CA ILE A 39 -3.09 -8.46 19.64
C ILE A 39 -2.14 -7.34 19.23
N GLY A 40 -1.81 -6.42 20.13
CA GLY A 40 -0.94 -5.28 19.86
C GLY A 40 0.54 -5.63 19.78
N ILE A 41 1.34 -4.65 19.38
CA ILE A 41 2.80 -4.76 19.35
C ILE A 41 3.30 -5.26 20.70
N ASP A 42 4.24 -6.22 20.67
CA ASP A 42 4.79 -6.90 21.86
C ASP A 42 3.73 -7.60 22.76
N GLY A 43 2.57 -7.97 22.17
CA GLY A 43 1.48 -8.63 22.87
C GLY A 43 0.66 -7.71 23.78
N ASN A 44 0.76 -6.40 23.61
CA ASN A 44 0.00 -5.43 24.39
C ASN A 44 -1.51 -5.56 24.11
N ASN A 45 -2.31 -5.30 25.15
CA ASN A 45 -3.76 -5.29 25.05
C ASN A 45 -4.23 -4.09 24.23
N VAL A 46 -5.03 -4.34 23.18
CA VAL A 46 -5.61 -3.33 22.30
C VAL A 46 -7.05 -3.07 22.71
N TYR A 47 -7.42 -1.79 22.83
CA TYR A 47 -8.76 -1.38 23.22
C TYR A 47 -9.16 -0.07 22.53
N THR A 48 -10.43 0.33 22.67
CA THR A 48 -10.94 1.56 22.08
C THR A 48 -11.16 2.64 23.14
N ILE A 49 -10.79 3.89 22.79
CA ILE A 49 -11.10 5.10 23.57
C ILE A 49 -12.14 5.89 22.79
N PRO A 50 -13.43 5.90 23.22
CA PRO A 50 -14.50 6.56 22.47
C PRO A 50 -14.55 8.07 22.72
N TYR A 51 -14.94 8.79 21.66
CA TYR A 51 -15.40 10.18 21.71
C TYR A 51 -16.57 10.35 20.76
N GLN A 52 -17.77 10.59 21.27
CA GLN A 52 -19.04 10.61 20.52
C GLN A 52 -19.25 9.29 19.75
N ASP A 53 -19.28 9.32 18.43
CA ASP A 53 -19.50 8.18 17.54
C ASP A 53 -18.23 7.65 16.85
N ILE A 54 -17.06 8.15 17.28
CA ILE A 54 -15.76 7.65 16.84
C ILE A 54 -14.92 7.18 18.04
N SER A 55 -13.91 6.36 17.79
CA SER A 55 -12.95 5.95 18.82
C SER A 55 -11.55 5.77 18.25
N GLY A 56 -10.55 6.07 19.08
CA GLY A 56 -9.17 5.66 18.83
C GLY A 56 -8.97 4.20 19.22
N VAL A 57 -8.37 3.40 18.34
CA VAL A 57 -7.93 2.02 18.62
C VAL A 57 -6.49 2.09 19.09
N VAL A 58 -6.23 1.72 20.34
CA VAL A 58 -4.97 2.00 21.02
C VAL A 58 -4.44 0.83 21.82
N HIS A 59 -3.16 0.91 22.22
CA HIS A 59 -2.59 0.19 23.36
C HIS A 59 -1.71 1.11 24.20
N ASN A 60 -1.44 0.69 25.44
CA ASN A 60 -0.57 1.42 26.35
C ASN A 60 0.90 1.19 25.98
N CYS A 61 1.66 2.26 25.84
CA CYS A 61 3.08 2.18 25.50
C CYS A 61 3.92 3.24 26.24
N PRO A 62 5.25 3.14 26.22
CA PRO A 62 6.12 4.25 26.56
C PRO A 62 5.87 5.47 25.67
N ALA A 63 6.06 6.68 26.21
CA ALA A 63 5.90 7.93 25.47
C ALA A 63 7.11 8.21 24.53
N GLN A 64 7.61 7.19 23.82
CA GLN A 64 8.77 7.23 22.94
C GLN A 64 8.54 6.38 21.70
N PRO A 65 9.22 6.71 20.57
CA PRO A 65 9.14 5.92 19.35
C PRO A 65 9.60 4.47 19.51
N TYR A 66 9.06 3.59 18.68
CA TYR A 66 9.50 2.20 18.56
C TYR A 66 10.75 2.13 17.69
N GLU A 67 11.92 1.97 18.30
CA GLU A 67 13.21 1.92 17.62
C GLU A 67 13.93 0.59 17.88
N SER A 68 14.41 -0.06 16.83
CA SER A 68 15.28 -1.24 16.91
C SER A 68 16.36 -1.19 15.84
N LYS A 69 17.55 -1.72 16.18
CA LYS A 69 18.63 -1.96 15.21
C LYS A 69 18.44 -3.25 14.42
N ASP A 70 17.56 -4.12 14.88
CA ASP A 70 17.19 -5.36 14.21
C ASP A 70 15.98 -5.10 13.30
N ASN A 71 16.23 -5.13 11.99
CA ASN A 71 15.18 -4.91 10.99
C ASN A 71 14.03 -5.91 11.11
N LYS A 72 14.31 -7.14 11.56
CA LYS A 72 13.28 -8.16 11.73
C LYS A 72 12.28 -7.77 12.84
N VAL A 73 12.78 -7.20 13.93
CA VAL A 73 11.93 -6.68 15.00
C VAL A 73 11.03 -5.55 14.48
N VAL A 74 11.59 -4.63 13.68
CA VAL A 74 10.80 -3.55 13.07
C VAL A 74 9.75 -4.10 12.09
N GLU A 75 10.12 -5.08 11.26
CA GLU A 75 9.17 -5.76 10.38
C GLU A 75 8.03 -6.43 11.16
N ASP A 76 8.35 -7.14 12.25
CA ASP A 76 7.34 -7.79 13.10
C ASP A 76 6.39 -6.76 13.75
N TRP A 77 6.89 -5.59 14.18
CA TRP A 77 6.06 -4.51 14.69
C TRP A 77 5.13 -3.91 13.63
N VAL A 78 5.65 -3.66 12.42
CA VAL A 78 4.85 -3.15 11.30
C VAL A 78 3.76 -4.14 10.92
N MET A 79 4.09 -5.44 10.80
CA MET A 79 3.12 -6.49 10.49
C MET A 79 2.04 -6.61 11.57
N THR A 80 2.44 -6.48 12.85
CA THR A 80 1.48 -6.49 13.97
C THR A 80 0.56 -5.27 13.90
N HIS A 81 1.10 -4.07 13.60
CA HIS A 81 0.29 -2.87 13.40
C HIS A 81 -0.77 -3.09 12.32
N GLU A 82 -0.38 -3.58 11.14
CA GLU A 82 -1.30 -3.87 10.04
C GLU A 82 -2.38 -4.88 10.45
N THR A 83 -2.00 -5.96 11.13
CA THR A 83 -2.93 -6.99 11.63
C THR A 83 -3.96 -6.41 12.60
N VAL A 84 -3.56 -5.48 13.48
CA VAL A 84 -4.49 -4.81 14.40
C VAL A 84 -5.47 -3.92 13.63
N VAL A 85 -5.01 -3.18 12.63
CA VAL A 85 -5.88 -2.33 11.81
C VAL A 85 -6.88 -3.16 11.00
N GLU A 86 -6.44 -4.30 10.43
CA GLU A 86 -7.33 -5.26 9.75
C GLU A 86 -8.37 -5.84 10.71
N THR A 87 -7.95 -6.25 11.91
CA THR A 87 -8.87 -6.76 12.95
C THR A 87 -9.88 -5.69 13.37
N ALA A 88 -9.45 -4.43 13.50
CA ALA A 88 -10.34 -3.32 13.79
C ALA A 88 -11.35 -3.10 12.66
N LEU A 89 -10.92 -3.15 11.38
CA LEU A 89 -11.80 -3.06 10.21
C LEU A 89 -12.85 -4.19 10.21
N GLU A 90 -12.45 -5.41 10.55
CA GLU A 90 -13.37 -6.56 10.60
C GLU A 90 -14.40 -6.43 11.71
N ARG A 91 -13.99 -5.99 12.92
CA ARG A 91 -14.85 -5.94 14.11
C ARG A 91 -15.68 -4.66 14.22
N LEU A 92 -15.16 -3.54 13.73
CA LEU A 92 -15.76 -2.20 13.88
C LEU A 92 -16.34 -1.66 12.57
N GLY A 93 -16.01 -2.27 11.44
CA GLY A 93 -16.63 -2.02 10.12
C GLY A 93 -15.99 -0.90 9.32
N THR A 94 -15.74 0.29 9.89
CA THR A 94 -15.12 1.43 9.20
C THR A 94 -13.98 1.98 10.02
N VAL A 95 -12.79 2.05 9.42
CA VAL A 95 -11.58 2.57 10.09
C VAL A 95 -10.82 3.56 9.21
N LEU A 96 -10.16 4.51 9.86
CA LEU A 96 -9.12 5.36 9.28
C LEU A 96 -7.78 4.85 9.81
N PRO A 97 -7.00 4.09 9.05
CA PRO A 97 -5.70 3.65 9.48
C PRO A 97 -4.75 4.82 9.70
N LEU A 98 -3.92 4.73 10.72
CA LEU A 98 -2.85 5.68 10.98
C LEU A 98 -1.50 5.09 10.59
N GLY A 99 -0.50 5.94 10.43
CA GLY A 99 0.86 5.47 10.15
C GLY A 99 1.47 4.75 11.34
N PHE A 100 2.36 3.80 11.06
CA PHE A 100 3.17 3.14 12.10
C PHE A 100 3.87 4.18 12.98
N ASP A 101 3.98 3.88 14.28
CA ASP A 101 4.61 4.72 15.30
C ASP A 101 3.87 6.04 15.60
N THR A 102 2.55 6.06 15.43
CA THR A 102 1.71 7.17 15.88
C THR A 102 1.42 7.04 17.38
N ILE A 103 2.00 7.94 18.19
CA ILE A 103 1.91 7.90 19.66
C ILE A 103 1.44 9.26 20.18
N ILE A 104 0.35 9.25 20.95
CA ILE A 104 -0.07 10.39 21.78
C ILE A 104 0.60 10.26 23.15
N LYS A 105 1.27 11.33 23.56
CA LYS A 105 2.03 11.42 24.82
C LYS A 105 1.27 12.25 25.82
N ALA A 106 1.32 11.85 27.10
CA ALA A 106 0.84 12.65 28.20
C ALA A 106 1.99 13.10 29.09
N ASP A 107 1.91 14.32 29.60
CA ASP A 107 2.83 14.85 30.59
C ASP A 107 2.56 14.24 32.00
N GLU A 108 3.41 14.57 33.00
CA GLU A 108 3.38 13.93 34.31
C GLU A 108 2.05 14.09 35.06
N GLU A 109 1.33 15.16 34.82
CA GLU A 109 0.08 15.49 35.46
C GLU A 109 -1.17 15.16 34.62
N GLU A 110 -1.00 14.66 33.40
CA GLU A 110 -2.08 14.40 32.44
C GLU A 110 -2.43 12.91 32.36
N ASP A 111 -3.72 12.62 32.14
CA ASP A 111 -4.19 11.28 31.83
C ASP A 111 -3.99 11.00 30.34
N PRO A 112 -3.22 9.95 29.95
CA PRO A 112 -3.00 9.61 28.57
C PRO A 112 -4.28 9.32 27.75
N GLU A 113 -5.34 8.83 28.39
CA GLU A 113 -6.62 8.58 27.71
C GLU A 113 -7.37 9.88 27.43
N GLU A 114 -7.33 10.83 28.39
CA GLU A 114 -7.90 12.15 28.14
C GLU A 114 -7.17 12.93 27.06
N MET A 115 -5.86 12.70 26.86
CA MET A 115 -5.13 13.27 25.74
C MET A 115 -5.60 12.70 24.38
N VAL A 116 -5.89 11.40 24.31
CA VAL A 116 -6.49 10.79 23.09
C VAL A 116 -7.90 11.38 22.85
N LYS A 117 -8.73 11.49 23.87
CA LYS A 117 -10.07 12.10 23.76
C LYS A 117 -9.99 13.58 23.32
N ALA A 118 -9.03 14.33 23.86
CA ALA A 118 -8.81 15.71 23.47
C ALA A 118 -8.43 15.83 21.99
N TRP A 119 -7.52 14.97 21.50
CA TRP A 119 -7.16 14.90 20.09
C TRP A 119 -8.34 14.51 19.20
N LEU A 120 -9.10 13.47 19.57
CA LEU A 120 -10.30 13.07 18.83
C LEU A 120 -11.33 14.21 18.77
N LYS A 121 -11.47 15.00 19.84
CA LYS A 121 -12.37 16.14 19.91
C LYS A 121 -11.91 17.27 18.99
N GLU A 122 -10.63 17.61 18.98
CA GLU A 122 -10.06 18.68 18.14
C GLU A 122 -10.22 18.36 16.66
N ASP A 123 -9.94 17.12 16.27
CA ASP A 123 -9.96 16.66 14.87
C ASP A 123 -11.31 16.04 14.45
N TYR A 124 -12.33 16.06 15.34
CA TYR A 124 -13.57 15.30 15.15
C TYR A 124 -14.22 15.49 13.78
N GLN A 125 -14.42 16.74 13.36
CA GLN A 125 -15.08 17.03 12.09
C GLN A 125 -14.29 16.45 10.91
N ARG A 126 -12.97 16.60 10.91
CA ARG A 126 -12.08 16.08 9.86
C ARG A 126 -12.08 14.56 9.82
N LEU A 127 -12.01 13.93 10.99
CA LEU A 127 -12.03 12.47 11.12
C LEU A 127 -13.38 11.91 10.65
N ARG A 128 -14.48 12.57 11.01
CA ARG A 128 -15.83 12.16 10.62
C ARG A 128 -16.02 12.21 9.09
N GLU A 129 -15.62 13.31 8.46
CA GLU A 129 -15.67 13.46 6.99
C GLU A 129 -14.88 12.36 6.27
N LYS A 130 -13.70 12.00 6.79
CA LYS A 130 -12.89 10.91 6.24
C LYS A 130 -13.55 9.54 6.46
N LEU A 131 -14.09 9.26 7.65
CA LEU A 131 -14.84 8.02 7.92
C LEU A 131 -16.04 7.87 6.98
N ASP A 132 -16.81 8.93 6.77
CA ASP A 132 -17.95 8.92 5.84
C ASP A 132 -17.51 8.63 4.41
N LYS A 133 -16.36 9.17 3.98
CA LYS A 133 -15.78 8.92 2.66
C LYS A 133 -15.44 7.45 2.43
N VAL A 134 -14.86 6.78 3.44
CA VAL A 134 -14.40 5.37 3.31
C VAL A 134 -15.40 4.36 3.84
N LYS A 135 -16.58 4.81 4.25
CA LYS A 135 -17.60 3.95 4.87
C LYS A 135 -18.04 2.81 3.94
N GLY A 136 -17.86 1.56 4.43
CA GLY A 136 -18.17 0.36 3.67
C GLY A 136 -17.23 0.07 2.50
N LYS A 137 -16.14 0.84 2.38
CA LYS A 137 -15.13 0.68 1.32
C LYS A 137 -13.84 0.09 1.87
N VAL A 138 -13.08 -0.51 0.97
CA VAL A 138 -11.73 -1.03 1.22
C VAL A 138 -10.81 -0.62 0.09
N GLU A 139 -9.51 -0.74 0.33
CA GLU A 139 -8.49 -0.44 -0.66
C GLU A 139 -8.03 -1.70 -1.37
N TYR A 140 -7.87 -1.61 -2.69
CA TYR A 140 -7.21 -2.62 -3.51
C TYR A 140 -6.01 -2.02 -4.23
N GLY A 141 -4.89 -2.75 -4.21
CA GLY A 141 -3.71 -2.43 -5.01
C GLY A 141 -3.82 -3.04 -6.40
N VAL A 142 -3.63 -2.24 -7.44
CA VAL A 142 -3.62 -2.68 -8.84
C VAL A 142 -2.30 -2.29 -9.48
N GLN A 143 -1.52 -3.28 -9.90
CA GLN A 143 -0.29 -3.07 -10.65
C GLN A 143 -0.41 -3.74 -12.01
N ILE A 144 -0.10 -2.99 -13.07
CA ILE A 144 -0.14 -3.48 -14.45
C ILE A 144 1.25 -3.30 -15.06
N SER A 145 1.79 -4.39 -15.56
CA SER A 145 3.09 -4.45 -16.23
C SER A 145 2.96 -5.07 -17.61
N TRP A 146 3.92 -4.83 -18.46
CA TRP A 146 3.99 -5.46 -19.76
C TRP A 146 5.37 -6.04 -20.07
N ASP A 147 5.41 -7.03 -20.99
CA ASP A 147 6.65 -7.52 -21.58
C ASP A 147 7.06 -6.61 -22.75
N THR A 148 8.19 -5.91 -22.56
CA THR A 148 8.69 -4.94 -23.54
C THR A 148 9.07 -5.59 -24.88
N LYS A 149 9.47 -6.87 -24.88
CA LYS A 149 9.79 -7.61 -26.09
C LYS A 149 8.54 -7.93 -26.91
N ILE A 150 7.52 -8.50 -26.28
CA ILE A 150 6.24 -8.83 -26.93
C ILE A 150 5.60 -7.56 -27.51
N VAL A 151 5.58 -6.48 -26.73
CA VAL A 151 5.03 -5.20 -27.19
C VAL A 151 5.83 -4.63 -28.36
N SER A 152 7.17 -4.69 -28.31
CA SER A 152 8.02 -4.24 -29.41
C SER A 152 7.79 -5.04 -30.70
N GLU A 153 7.67 -6.36 -30.60
CA GLU A 153 7.36 -7.23 -31.75
C GLU A 153 6.01 -6.86 -32.37
N LYS A 154 4.96 -6.66 -31.56
CA LYS A 154 3.65 -6.20 -32.03
C LYS A 154 3.68 -4.81 -32.69
N LEU A 155 4.48 -3.90 -32.15
CA LEU A 155 4.64 -2.56 -32.75
C LEU A 155 5.35 -2.63 -34.11
N ILE A 156 6.35 -3.51 -34.27
CA ILE A 156 7.00 -3.76 -35.57
C ILE A 156 6.00 -4.35 -36.53
N GLU A 157 5.23 -5.35 -36.11
CA GLU A 157 4.23 -6.00 -36.98
C GLU A 157 3.13 -5.04 -37.48
N LYS A 158 2.72 -4.07 -36.67
CA LYS A 158 1.68 -3.08 -36.98
C LYS A 158 2.20 -1.87 -37.75
N GLY A 159 3.50 -1.54 -37.61
CA GLY A 159 4.09 -0.31 -38.12
C GLY A 159 4.87 -0.53 -39.42
N GLN A 160 4.38 -0.01 -40.58
CA GLN A 160 5.09 -0.17 -41.88
C GLN A 160 6.53 0.37 -41.82
N GLU A 161 6.72 1.58 -41.26
CA GLU A 161 8.04 2.21 -41.09
C GLU A 161 9.03 1.36 -40.29
N LEU A 162 8.54 0.69 -39.22
CA LEU A 162 9.35 -0.19 -38.39
C LEU A 162 9.72 -1.48 -39.14
N LYS A 163 8.76 -2.04 -39.90
CA LYS A 163 9.00 -3.21 -40.75
C LYS A 163 10.07 -2.93 -41.82
N ASP A 164 9.95 -1.79 -42.48
CA ASP A 164 10.89 -1.40 -43.54
C ASP A 164 12.31 -1.25 -42.97
N LEU A 165 12.46 -0.60 -41.80
CA LEU A 165 13.74 -0.47 -41.12
C LEU A 165 14.32 -1.82 -40.66
N ASP A 166 13.47 -2.71 -40.12
CA ASP A 166 13.91 -4.05 -39.71
C ASP A 166 14.39 -4.89 -40.94
N GLN A 167 13.70 -4.79 -42.06
CA GLN A 167 14.10 -5.43 -43.31
C GLN A 167 15.41 -4.85 -43.88
N GLU A 168 15.55 -3.50 -43.85
CA GLU A 168 16.79 -2.85 -44.26
C GLU A 168 17.99 -3.30 -43.43
N ILE A 169 17.84 -3.40 -42.11
CA ILE A 169 18.90 -3.90 -41.20
C ILE A 169 19.37 -5.31 -41.63
N LYS A 170 18.42 -6.19 -41.98
CA LYS A 170 18.71 -7.58 -42.42
C LYS A 170 19.41 -7.66 -43.79
N SER A 171 19.22 -6.66 -44.64
CA SER A 171 19.75 -6.62 -46.01
C SER A 171 21.10 -5.90 -46.18
N LYS A 172 21.54 -5.06 -45.18
CA LYS A 172 22.71 -4.20 -45.28
C LYS A 172 24.00 -4.83 -44.73
N PRO A 173 25.19 -4.45 -45.21
CA PRO A 173 26.48 -4.80 -44.58
C PRO A 173 26.55 -4.29 -43.11
N LYS A 174 27.34 -5.01 -42.28
CA LYS A 174 27.42 -4.76 -40.80
C LYS A 174 27.63 -3.31 -40.42
N GLY A 175 28.45 -2.53 -41.12
CA GLY A 175 28.73 -1.13 -40.80
C GLY A 175 27.53 -0.21 -41.04
N THR A 176 26.81 -0.40 -42.15
CA THR A 176 25.61 0.38 -42.48
C THR A 176 24.41 -0.07 -41.64
N ALA A 177 24.29 -1.36 -41.37
CA ALA A 177 23.24 -1.93 -40.52
C ALA A 177 23.24 -1.32 -39.12
N TYR A 178 24.38 -0.94 -38.58
CA TYR A 178 24.49 -0.30 -37.25
C TYR A 178 23.73 1.05 -37.18
N MET A 179 23.86 1.90 -38.22
CA MET A 179 23.13 3.18 -38.26
C MET A 179 21.62 3.00 -38.32
N TYR A 180 21.17 2.01 -39.14
CA TYR A 180 19.74 1.68 -39.22
C TYR A 180 19.22 1.09 -37.93
N LYS A 181 20.02 0.30 -37.20
CA LYS A 181 19.68 -0.22 -35.89
C LYS A 181 19.47 0.90 -34.86
N GLN A 182 20.36 1.90 -34.81
CA GLN A 182 20.18 3.07 -33.94
C GLN A 182 18.90 3.86 -34.29
N LYS A 183 18.61 4.02 -35.59
CA LYS A 183 17.38 4.68 -36.05
C LYS A 183 16.13 3.90 -35.61
N LEU A 184 16.15 2.56 -35.76
CA LEU A 184 15.08 1.68 -35.29
C LEU A 184 14.88 1.78 -33.78
N GLU A 185 15.96 1.72 -33.01
CA GLU A 185 15.91 1.84 -31.55
C GLU A 185 15.30 3.18 -31.09
N LYS A 186 15.69 4.29 -31.74
CA LYS A 186 15.14 5.62 -31.42
C LYS A 186 13.65 5.72 -31.77
N LEU A 187 13.26 5.23 -32.95
CA LEU A 187 11.87 5.22 -33.39
C LEU A 187 11.02 4.31 -32.50
N MET A 188 11.55 3.13 -32.16
CA MET A 188 10.90 2.16 -31.26
C MET A 188 10.64 2.77 -29.90
N ARG A 189 11.62 3.45 -29.29
CA ARG A 189 11.45 4.12 -28.00
C ARG A 189 10.26 5.09 -28.02
N GLY A 190 10.18 5.96 -29.02
CA GLY A 190 9.06 6.89 -29.14
C GLY A 190 7.71 6.22 -29.41
N LYS A 191 7.69 5.05 -30.07
CA LYS A 191 6.46 4.26 -30.28
C LYS A 191 6.03 3.55 -29.00
N ILE A 192 6.98 3.00 -28.22
CA ILE A 192 6.73 2.38 -26.90
C ILE A 192 6.18 3.40 -25.93
N GLU A 193 6.76 4.61 -25.85
CA GLU A 193 6.26 5.69 -25.00
C GLU A 193 4.80 6.05 -25.32
N LYS A 194 4.47 6.24 -26.60
CA LYS A 194 3.09 6.52 -27.03
C LYS A 194 2.13 5.36 -26.76
N GLU A 195 2.58 4.13 -26.92
CA GLU A 195 1.74 2.96 -26.62
C GLU A 195 1.53 2.82 -25.10
N ALA A 196 2.55 3.13 -24.26
CA ALA A 196 2.42 3.17 -22.82
C ALA A 196 1.39 4.22 -22.37
N GLU A 197 1.46 5.44 -22.94
CA GLU A 197 0.47 6.51 -22.66
C GLU A 197 -0.95 6.09 -23.07
N ARG A 198 -1.09 5.45 -24.22
CA ARG A 198 -2.39 4.95 -24.69
C ARG A 198 -2.94 3.87 -23.76
N CYS A 199 -2.13 2.84 -23.44
CA CYS A 199 -2.53 1.77 -22.55
C CYS A 199 -2.88 2.31 -21.15
N PHE A 200 -2.06 3.24 -20.62
CA PHE A 200 -2.35 3.87 -19.34
C PHE A 200 -3.73 4.54 -19.35
N LYS A 201 -4.01 5.35 -20.38
CA LYS A 201 -5.29 6.05 -20.48
C LYS A 201 -6.47 5.08 -20.59
N ASP A 202 -6.36 4.08 -21.48
CA ASP A 202 -7.44 3.12 -21.72
C ASP A 202 -7.73 2.29 -20.45
N PHE A 203 -6.70 1.78 -19.79
CA PHE A 203 -6.85 0.97 -18.57
C PHE A 203 -7.31 1.80 -17.38
N TYR A 204 -6.80 3.04 -17.25
CA TYR A 204 -7.24 3.97 -16.20
C TYR A 204 -8.74 4.25 -16.28
N GLU A 205 -9.26 4.54 -17.48
CA GLU A 205 -10.69 4.79 -17.68
C GLU A 205 -11.54 3.53 -17.42
N MET A 206 -11.04 2.33 -17.78
CA MET A 206 -11.72 1.07 -17.46
C MET A 206 -11.85 0.89 -15.94
N ILE A 207 -10.74 1.04 -15.20
CA ILE A 207 -10.69 0.86 -13.75
C ILE A 207 -11.53 1.93 -13.05
N LYS A 208 -11.42 3.19 -13.49
CA LYS A 208 -12.18 4.31 -12.96
C LYS A 208 -13.69 4.14 -13.08
N GLY A 209 -14.15 3.49 -14.15
CA GLY A 209 -15.58 3.20 -14.37
C GLY A 209 -16.20 2.23 -13.36
N VAL A 210 -15.36 1.51 -12.58
CA VAL A 210 -15.79 0.45 -11.66
C VAL A 210 -15.23 0.61 -10.24
N THR A 211 -14.66 1.76 -9.93
CA THR A 211 -14.13 2.11 -8.60
C THR A 211 -14.65 3.47 -8.15
N ASP A 212 -14.71 3.68 -6.84
CA ASP A 212 -15.18 4.96 -6.28
C ASP A 212 -14.12 6.07 -6.38
N GLU A 213 -12.86 5.72 -6.06
CA GLU A 213 -11.72 6.64 -6.14
C GLU A 213 -10.45 5.89 -6.52
N ILE A 214 -9.57 6.56 -7.25
CA ILE A 214 -8.25 6.02 -7.62
C ILE A 214 -7.17 7.00 -7.21
N LYS A 215 -6.10 6.47 -6.61
CA LYS A 215 -4.81 7.18 -6.49
C LYS A 215 -3.77 6.51 -7.36
N VAL A 216 -3.06 7.33 -8.13
CA VAL A 216 -1.92 6.89 -8.93
C VAL A 216 -0.68 6.93 -8.06
N GLU A 217 -0.07 5.77 -7.89
CA GLU A 217 1.11 5.58 -7.08
C GLU A 217 2.40 5.61 -7.93
N LYS A 218 3.54 5.75 -7.26
CA LYS A 218 4.84 5.70 -7.94
C LYS A 218 5.06 4.33 -8.57
N LEU A 219 5.53 4.33 -9.82
CA LEU A 219 5.95 3.10 -10.49
C LEU A 219 7.11 2.45 -9.75
N LYS A 220 7.04 1.14 -9.57
CA LYS A 220 8.11 0.34 -8.97
C LYS A 220 8.93 -0.33 -10.07
N LYS A 221 10.19 -0.63 -9.76
CA LYS A 221 11.02 -1.41 -10.65
C LYS A 221 10.55 -2.87 -10.60
N GLU A 222 10.34 -3.46 -11.77
CA GLU A 222 10.05 -4.88 -11.89
C GLU A 222 11.30 -5.73 -11.62
N GLU A 223 11.11 -6.84 -10.94
CA GLU A 223 12.18 -7.80 -10.67
C GLU A 223 12.46 -8.69 -11.86
N GLU A 224 11.45 -8.96 -12.69
CA GLU A 224 11.58 -9.82 -13.86
C GLU A 224 12.22 -9.06 -15.03
N PRO A 225 13.31 -9.59 -15.61
CA PRO A 225 13.96 -8.99 -16.77
C PRO A 225 13.01 -8.88 -17.97
N GLY A 226 12.98 -7.70 -18.59
CA GLY A 226 12.11 -7.45 -19.75
C GLY A 226 10.71 -6.98 -19.42
N ARG A 227 10.30 -7.02 -18.15
CA ARG A 227 9.04 -6.41 -17.69
C ARG A 227 9.23 -4.95 -17.34
N GLN A 228 8.20 -4.17 -17.62
CA GLN A 228 8.10 -2.76 -17.25
C GLN A 228 6.72 -2.49 -16.66
N MET A 229 6.68 -1.87 -15.50
CA MET A 229 5.43 -1.43 -14.87
C MET A 229 4.87 -0.23 -15.62
N LEU A 230 3.59 -0.30 -15.98
CA LEU A 230 2.82 0.76 -16.64
C LEU A 230 1.99 1.56 -15.64
N MET A 231 1.41 0.86 -14.67
CA MET A 231 0.49 1.44 -13.69
C MET A 231 0.75 0.86 -12.31
N ASN A 232 0.62 1.71 -11.30
CA ASN A 232 0.54 1.34 -9.90
C ASN A 232 -0.55 2.20 -9.28
N LEU A 233 -1.64 1.58 -8.87
CA LEU A 233 -2.84 2.28 -8.40
C LEU A 233 -3.27 1.73 -7.05
N SER A 234 -3.78 2.63 -6.19
CA SER A 234 -4.64 2.29 -5.07
C SER A 234 -6.08 2.62 -5.47
N CYS A 235 -6.97 1.65 -5.34
CA CYS A 235 -8.38 1.76 -5.72
C CYS A 235 -9.27 1.62 -4.49
N LEU A 236 -10.11 2.62 -4.23
CA LEU A 236 -11.15 2.56 -3.19
C LEU A 236 -12.43 2.01 -3.83
N THR A 237 -12.98 0.94 -3.28
CA THR A 237 -14.20 0.31 -3.79
C THR A 237 -14.89 -0.54 -2.72
N ASP A 238 -16.04 -1.12 -3.03
CA ASP A 238 -16.72 -2.06 -2.15
C ASP A 238 -15.87 -3.30 -1.86
N LYS A 239 -16.12 -3.94 -0.72
CA LYS A 239 -15.39 -5.16 -0.30
C LYS A 239 -15.51 -6.31 -1.31
N ASP A 240 -16.64 -6.40 -2.02
CA ASP A 240 -16.79 -7.32 -3.16
C ASP A 240 -16.32 -6.62 -4.45
N ALA A 241 -15.04 -6.72 -4.73
CA ALA A 241 -14.41 -6.12 -5.91
C ALA A 241 -14.58 -6.97 -7.19
N LYS A 242 -15.64 -7.74 -7.32
CA LYS A 242 -15.83 -8.66 -8.46
C LYS A 242 -15.81 -7.94 -9.80
N ILE A 243 -16.51 -6.81 -9.92
CA ILE A 243 -16.54 -6.04 -11.18
C ILE A 243 -15.15 -5.52 -11.53
N LEU A 244 -14.40 -5.03 -10.55
CA LEU A 244 -13.00 -4.61 -10.74
C LEU A 244 -12.14 -5.81 -11.17
N GLY A 245 -12.28 -6.96 -10.52
CA GLY A 245 -11.58 -8.18 -10.88
C GLY A 245 -11.86 -8.63 -12.32
N ASP A 246 -13.11 -8.59 -12.75
CA ASP A 246 -13.52 -8.95 -14.12
C ASP A 246 -12.91 -7.99 -15.17
N GLU A 247 -12.80 -6.68 -14.88
CA GLU A 247 -12.12 -5.73 -15.77
C GLU A 247 -10.61 -5.97 -15.82
N LEU A 248 -9.99 -6.25 -14.67
CA LEU A 248 -8.55 -6.54 -14.59
C LEU A 248 -8.20 -7.87 -15.29
N GLU A 249 -9.06 -8.87 -15.25
CA GLU A 249 -8.88 -10.12 -15.99
C GLU A 249 -8.86 -9.89 -17.50
N LYS A 250 -9.68 -8.99 -18.05
CA LYS A 250 -9.61 -8.62 -19.47
C LYS A 250 -8.24 -8.09 -19.85
N ILE A 251 -7.62 -7.26 -19.00
CA ILE A 251 -6.28 -6.73 -19.22
C ILE A 251 -5.24 -7.84 -19.13
N ASN A 252 -5.34 -8.69 -18.09
CA ASN A 252 -4.41 -9.80 -17.87
C ASN A 252 -4.43 -10.84 -18.99
N ASN A 253 -5.58 -11.00 -19.68
CA ASN A 253 -5.74 -11.87 -20.83
C ASN A 253 -5.20 -11.26 -22.14
N MET A 254 -4.77 -9.99 -22.15
CA MET A 254 -4.08 -9.40 -23.29
C MET A 254 -2.63 -9.91 -23.34
N ASP A 255 -2.24 -10.43 -24.49
CA ASP A 255 -0.89 -10.98 -24.69
C ASP A 255 0.21 -9.93 -24.39
N GLY A 256 1.13 -10.27 -23.49
CA GLY A 256 2.23 -9.43 -23.03
C GLY A 256 1.88 -8.50 -21.88
N PHE A 257 0.67 -8.56 -21.29
CA PHE A 257 0.29 -7.83 -20.09
C PHE A 257 0.19 -8.73 -18.87
N PHE A 258 0.49 -8.17 -17.71
CA PHE A 258 0.45 -8.85 -16.41
C PHE A 258 -0.21 -7.94 -15.40
N VAL A 259 -1.16 -8.47 -14.66
CA VAL A 259 -1.87 -7.76 -13.59
C VAL A 259 -1.57 -8.40 -12.24
N ARG A 260 -1.17 -7.57 -11.27
CA ARG A 260 -1.11 -7.95 -9.86
C ARG A 260 -2.22 -7.20 -9.13
N PHE A 261 -3.15 -7.95 -8.56
CA PHE A 261 -4.29 -7.45 -7.81
C PHE A 261 -4.18 -7.92 -6.36
N THR A 262 -4.20 -7.01 -5.40
CA THR A 262 -3.96 -7.29 -3.98
C THR A 262 -4.99 -6.56 -3.11
N GLY A 263 -5.29 -7.12 -1.95
CA GLY A 263 -6.31 -6.64 -1.02
C GLY A 263 -7.36 -7.70 -0.74
N PRO A 264 -8.45 -7.38 -0.03
CA PRO A 264 -8.78 -6.04 0.46
C PRO A 264 -7.87 -5.57 1.63
N TRP A 265 -7.52 -4.30 1.60
CA TRP A 265 -6.74 -3.63 2.64
C TRP A 265 -7.55 -2.52 3.31
N PRO A 266 -7.24 -2.13 4.56
CA PRO A 266 -7.70 -0.87 5.12
C PRO A 266 -7.29 0.31 4.22
N PRO A 267 -8.09 1.41 4.15
CA PRO A 267 -7.93 2.44 3.13
C PRO A 267 -6.80 3.43 3.42
N TYR A 268 -5.55 2.95 3.60
CA TYR A 268 -4.38 3.77 3.92
C TYR A 268 -4.14 4.92 2.94
N SER A 269 -4.33 4.66 1.65
CA SER A 269 -4.08 5.67 0.63
C SER A 269 -5.13 6.76 0.59
N PHE A 270 -6.29 6.61 1.23
CA PHE A 270 -7.46 7.49 1.09
C PHE A 270 -7.77 8.33 2.33
N VAL A 271 -6.93 8.26 3.36
CA VAL A 271 -7.14 8.91 4.65
C VAL A 271 -6.09 9.96 5.02
#